data_cce3f8b89d54847e3688af415f6def99
#
_entry.id   cce3f8b89d54847e3688af415f6def99
#
_cell.length_a   1.000
_cell.length_b   1.000
_cell.length_c   1.000
_cell.angle_alpha   90.00
_cell.angle_beta   90.00
_cell.angle_gamma   90.00
#
_symmetry.space_group_name_H-M   'P 1'
#
loop_
_entity.id
_entity.type
_entity.pdbx_description
1 polymer ?
#
loop_
_entity_poly.entity_id
_entity_poly.type
_entity_poly.pdbx_seq_one_letter_code
_entity_poly.pdbx_strand_id
1 'polypeptide(L)'
;MMKVNKMADTMTNMKFVYADLLTPSQLMEGDLINIDNDIVEVISIVDDATGDNYTITHRNEYGEEEETLCTFEDTFKLYVFIDEEE
;
A
#
# COMPACT_ATOMS: atom_id res chain seq x y z
N MET A 1 -24.50 1.20 -22.17
CA MET A 1 -24.05 1.07 -21.83
C MET A 1 -23.80 0.91 -21.40
N MET A 2 -23.69 0.78 -21.40
CA MET A 2 -23.16 0.61 -20.87
C MET A 2 -22.96 0.41 -20.22
N LYS A 3 -22.93 0.04 -20.07
CA LYS A 3 -22.31 -0.14 -19.20
C LYS A 3 -22.47 -1.22 -18.71
N VAL A 4 -22.84 -2.18 -19.25
CA VAL A 4 -22.85 -3.07 -18.95
C VAL A 4 -21.90 -3.46 -18.36
N ASN A 5 -21.24 -3.51 -18.70
CA ASN A 5 -20.24 -3.77 -18.05
C ASN A 5 -20.10 -2.85 -17.01
N LYS A 6 -21.03 -2.66 -16.24
CA LYS A 6 -21.01 -1.78 -15.18
C LYS A 6 -19.97 -2.13 -14.18
N MET A 7 -19.74 -3.41 -13.95
CA MET A 7 -18.69 -3.79 -13.06
C MET A 7 -17.36 -3.31 -13.55
N ALA A 8 -17.12 -3.46 -14.81
CA ALA A 8 -15.86 -3.00 -15.36
C ALA A 8 -15.77 -1.50 -15.24
N ASP A 9 -16.89 -0.82 -15.45
CA ASP A 9 -16.87 0.62 -15.32
C ASP A 9 -16.57 1.04 -13.91
N THR A 10 -17.08 0.31 -12.94
CA THR A 10 -16.80 0.64 -11.55
C THR A 10 -15.33 0.48 -11.26
N MET A 11 -14.73 -0.59 -11.76
CA MET A 11 -13.31 -0.80 -11.54
C MET A 11 -12.48 0.31 -12.17
N THR A 12 -12.87 0.76 -13.34
CA THR A 12 -12.09 1.79 -13.99
C THR A 12 -12.24 3.13 -13.33
N ASN A 13 -13.28 3.31 -12.50
CA ASN A 13 -13.44 4.57 -11.79
C ASN A 13 -12.63 4.64 -10.53
N MET A 14 -12.02 3.54 -10.12
CA MET A 14 -11.24 3.54 -8.90
C MET A 14 -9.79 3.68 -9.24
N LYS A 15 -9.07 4.42 -8.45
CA LYS A 15 -7.66 4.55 -8.68
C LYS A 15 -6.92 4.86 -7.40
N PHE A 16 -5.63 4.61 -7.42
CA PHE A 16 -4.76 4.91 -6.31
C PHE A 16 -4.09 6.25 -6.58
N VAL A 17 -4.08 7.10 -5.59
CA VAL A 17 -3.51 8.43 -5.71
C VAL A 17 -2.43 8.58 -4.65
N TYR A 18 -1.29 9.11 -5.06
CA TYR A 18 -0.19 9.34 -4.13
C TYR A 18 -0.64 10.36 -3.08
N ALA A 19 -0.44 10.03 -1.84
CA ALA A 19 -0.86 10.87 -0.73
C ALA A 19 0.30 11.42 0.07
N ASP A 20 1.33 10.62 0.32
CA ASP A 20 2.39 11.07 1.21
C ASP A 20 3.59 10.15 1.08
N LEU A 21 4.69 10.57 1.69
CA LEU A 21 5.91 9.79 1.73
C LEU A 21 6.20 9.52 3.20
N LEU A 22 6.23 8.27 3.60
CA LEU A 22 6.32 7.91 5.01
C LEU A 22 7.54 7.05 5.30
N THR A 23 8.09 7.21 6.50
CA THR A 23 9.12 6.30 6.99
C THR A 23 8.44 5.12 7.66
N PRO A 24 9.17 4.04 7.93
CA PRO A 24 8.55 2.85 8.54
C PRO A 24 7.81 3.14 9.85
N SER A 25 8.34 4.06 10.65
CA SER A 25 7.69 4.34 11.94
C SER A 25 6.37 5.07 11.78
N GLN A 26 6.09 5.61 10.61
CA GLN A 26 4.84 6.31 10.35
C GLN A 26 3.81 5.43 9.68
N LEU A 27 4.18 4.23 9.26
CA LEU A 27 3.24 3.33 8.58
C LEU A 27 2.31 2.69 9.59
N MET A 28 1.11 2.37 9.13
CA MET A 28 0.11 1.71 9.95
C MET A 28 -0.48 0.54 9.20
N GLU A 29 -1.04 -0.41 9.94
CA GLU A 29 -1.71 -1.53 9.31
C GLU A 29 -2.83 -1.02 8.44
N GLY A 30 -2.95 -1.58 7.27
CA GLY A 30 -3.97 -1.17 6.32
C GLY A 30 -3.51 -0.12 5.32
N ASP A 31 -2.36 0.50 5.54
CA ASP A 31 -1.85 1.47 4.59
C ASP A 31 -1.52 0.80 3.27
N LEU A 32 -1.70 1.53 2.18
CA LEU A 32 -1.34 1.06 0.85
C LEU A 32 -0.06 1.79 0.46
N ILE A 33 0.99 1.04 0.23
CA ILE A 33 2.29 1.64 -0.07
C ILE A 33 2.89 0.97 -1.29
N ASN A 34 3.88 1.64 -1.85
CA ASN A 34 4.58 1.11 -3.01
C ASN A 34 5.82 0.36 -2.56
N ILE A 35 5.93 -0.89 -2.96
CA ILE A 35 7.14 -1.69 -2.75
C ILE A 35 7.47 -2.34 -4.08
N ASP A 36 8.65 -2.03 -4.61
CA ASP A 36 9.12 -2.61 -5.88
C ASP A 36 8.13 -2.38 -7.00
N ASN A 37 7.58 -1.17 -7.04
CA ASN A 37 6.64 -0.76 -8.08
C ASN A 37 5.27 -1.42 -7.99
N ASP A 38 4.98 -2.09 -6.88
CA ASP A 38 3.65 -2.67 -6.67
C ASP A 38 3.01 -1.98 -5.47
N ILE A 39 1.72 -1.78 -5.54
CA ILE A 39 1.00 -1.23 -4.40
C ILE A 39 0.53 -2.41 -3.56
N VAL A 40 0.95 -2.41 -2.29
CA VAL A 40 0.66 -3.52 -1.39
C VAL A 40 0.04 -2.97 -0.12
N GLU A 41 -0.67 -3.83 0.58
CA GLU A 41 -1.30 -3.46 1.84
C GLU A 41 -0.41 -3.85 3.00
N VAL A 42 -0.16 -2.93 3.91
CA VAL A 42 0.65 -3.21 5.09
C VAL A 42 -0.16 -4.05 6.06
N ILE A 43 0.37 -5.21 6.43
CA ILE A 43 -0.27 -6.11 7.38
C ILE A 43 0.29 -5.89 8.77
N SER A 44 1.60 -5.73 8.89
CA SER A 44 2.22 -5.44 10.18
C SER A 44 3.56 -4.79 9.98
N ILE A 45 4.00 -4.04 10.97
CA ILE A 45 5.31 -3.41 10.99
C ILE A 45 5.93 -3.74 12.32
N VAL A 46 7.12 -4.33 12.29
CA VAL A 46 7.82 -4.72 13.51
C VAL A 46 9.21 -4.10 13.48
N ASP A 47 9.56 -3.36 14.52
CA ASP A 47 10.92 -2.84 14.58
C ASP A 47 11.78 -3.83 15.35
N ASP A 48 13.08 -3.75 15.16
CA ASP A 48 13.98 -4.57 15.94
C ASP A 48 14.23 -3.85 17.27
N ALA A 49 15.01 -4.44 18.11
CA ALA A 49 15.20 -3.88 19.44
C ALA A 49 15.89 -2.53 19.43
N THR A 50 16.58 -2.20 18.35
CA THR A 50 17.33 -0.94 18.29
C THR A 50 16.50 0.19 17.73
N GLY A 51 15.42 -0.13 17.02
CA GLY A 51 14.64 0.89 16.34
C GLY A 51 15.26 1.34 15.04
N ASP A 52 16.32 0.70 14.58
CA ASP A 52 16.99 1.09 13.35
C ASP A 52 16.49 0.31 12.15
N ASN A 53 15.95 -0.86 12.37
CA ASN A 53 15.52 -1.72 11.27
C ASN A 53 14.08 -2.16 11.50
N TYR A 54 13.36 -2.35 10.42
CA TYR A 54 11.95 -2.71 10.47
C TYR A 54 11.68 -3.85 9.51
N THR A 55 10.72 -4.68 9.85
CA THR A 55 10.20 -5.70 8.96
C THR A 55 8.76 -5.34 8.67
N ILE A 56 8.44 -5.14 7.40
CA ILE A 56 7.10 -4.83 6.98
C ILE A 56 6.52 -6.07 6.32
N THR A 57 5.45 -6.60 6.90
CA THR A 57 4.71 -7.69 6.26
C THR A 57 3.60 -7.05 5.45
N HIS A 58 3.50 -7.43 4.19
CA HIS A 58 2.56 -6.81 3.29
C HIS A 58 1.92 -7.85 2.39
N ARG A 59 0.78 -7.49 1.80
CA ARG A 59 0.01 -8.38 0.96
C ARG A 59 -0.22 -7.70 -0.38
N ASN A 60 0.04 -8.43 -1.46
CA ASN A 60 -0.16 -7.87 -2.79
C ASN A 60 -1.62 -8.08 -3.24
N GLU A 61 -1.91 -7.65 -4.46
CA GLU A 61 -3.27 -7.73 -4.96
C GLU A 61 -3.75 -9.16 -5.18
N TYR A 62 -2.84 -10.11 -5.17
CA TYR A 62 -3.20 -11.51 -5.33
C TYR A 62 -3.36 -12.22 -3.99
N GLY A 63 -3.25 -11.49 -2.89
CA GLY A 63 -3.39 -12.07 -1.57
C GLY A 63 -2.14 -12.72 -1.03
N GLU A 64 -1.01 -12.56 -1.71
CA GLU A 64 0.24 -13.17 -1.27
C GLU A 64 0.93 -12.27 -0.27
N GLU A 65 1.38 -12.85 0.83
CA GLU A 65 2.06 -12.07 1.86
C GLU A 65 3.56 -12.25 1.76
N GLU A 66 4.27 -11.16 1.90
CA GLU A 66 5.73 -11.15 1.85
C GLU A 66 6.24 -10.19 2.90
N GLU A 67 7.54 -10.28 3.17
CA GLU A 67 8.16 -9.39 4.13
C GLU A 67 9.26 -8.60 3.45
N THR A 68 9.37 -7.34 3.82
CA THR A 68 10.44 -6.46 3.34
C THR A 68 11.19 -5.92 4.54
N LEU A 69 12.51 -6.04 4.50
CA LEU A 69 13.34 -5.47 5.53
C LEU A 69 13.78 -4.09 5.10
N CYS A 70 13.73 -3.15 6.01
CA CYS A 70 14.11 -1.78 5.70
C CYS A 70 14.68 -1.11 6.93
N THR A 71 15.20 0.10 6.76
CA THR A 71 15.77 0.84 7.88
C THR A 71 14.90 2.04 8.17
N PHE A 72 15.20 2.71 9.29
CA PHE A 72 14.41 3.87 9.67
C PHE A 72 14.52 5.02 8.67
N GLU A 73 15.53 5.00 7.80
CA GLU A 73 15.70 6.07 6.83
C GLU A 73 14.98 5.81 5.52
N ASP A 74 14.49 4.61 5.32
CA ASP A 74 13.79 4.30 4.08
C ASP A 74 12.44 5.01 4.08
N THR A 75 11.95 5.32 2.88
CA THR A 75 10.65 5.95 2.74
C THR A 75 9.82 5.18 1.74
N PHE A 76 8.51 5.23 1.93
CA PHE A 76 7.57 4.53 1.07
C PHE A 76 6.47 5.49 0.66
N LYS A 77 6.08 5.42 -0.60
CA LYS A 77 4.98 6.25 -1.07
C LYS A 77 3.68 5.65 -0.59
N LEU A 78 2.89 6.47 0.06
CA LEU A 78 1.57 6.07 0.55
C LEU A 78 0.53 6.44 -0.48
N TYR A 79 -0.38 5.54 -0.77
CA TYR A 79 -1.45 5.78 -1.72
C TYR A 79 -2.79 5.64 -1.03
N VAL A 80 -3.75 6.41 -1.50
CA VAL A 80 -5.12 6.26 -1.05
C VAL A 80 -5.94 5.83 -2.24
N PHE A 81 -7.00 5.09 -1.96
CA PHE A 81 -7.86 4.53 -2.99
C PHE A 81 -9.06 5.44 -3.12
N ILE A 82 -9.27 5.98 -4.30
CA ILE A 82 -10.34 6.91 -4.54
C ILE A 82 -11.29 6.34 -5.58
N ASP A 83 -12.59 6.42 -5.27
CA ASP A 83 -13.62 6.05 -6.20
C ASP A 83 -14.07 7.31 -6.90
N GLU A 84 -13.81 7.43 -8.18
CA GLU A 84 -14.12 8.64 -8.89
C GLU A 84 -15.50 8.66 -9.45
N GLU A 85 -16.41 7.90 -9.00
CA GLU A 85 -17.69 7.95 -9.57
C GLU A 85 -18.23 9.21 -9.57
N GLU A 86 -18.81 9.65 -10.32
CA GLU A 86 -19.31 10.81 -10.39
C GLU A 86 -20.06 11.00 -10.98
#